data_9f785aafd7dfbc22ce0f2fac79a94826
#
_entry.id   9f785aafd7dfbc22ce0f2fac79a94826
#
_cell.length_a   1.000
_cell.length_b   1.000
_cell.length_c   1.000
_cell.angle_alpha   90.00
_cell.angle_beta   90.00
_cell.angle_gamma   90.00
#
_symmetry.space_group_name_H-M   'P 1'
#
loop_
_entity.id
_entity.type
_entity.pdbx_description
1 polymer ?
#
loop_
_entity_poly.entity_id
_entity_poly.type
_entity_poly.pdbx_seq_one_letter_code
_entity_poly.pdbx_strand_id
1 'polypeptide(L)'
;AETNALLEQDNVIIYEAAIQFEHTFIRVDVLKKEGKRIELIEVKAKSFKSKDEFYTAKGDFIAKSWYPYLADVAFQTWVMERALPGHEIIPYLMLTDKNKKATVDGLNQLFRIQRDDRDRIEVFPAEEITPAKVGDPILAKVNVSDLVQRIMRGDDFDQRKKDREQCKSFESRISEYGYAYSQDAKYPAVIGAKCKKCEYQNTKRPDLLSGLEECWREQFGEDY
;
A
#
# COMPACT_ATOMS: atom_id res chain seq x y z
N ALA A 1 -18.67 -9.98 -5.81
CA ALA A 1 -20.15 -9.98 -5.80
C ALA A 1 -20.69 -9.03 -4.73
N GLU A 2 -20.31 -9.14 -3.47
CA GLU A 2 -20.82 -8.33 -2.36
C GLU A 2 -20.48 -6.82 -2.51
N THR A 3 -19.23 -6.49 -2.77
CA THR A 3 -18.80 -5.10 -2.98
C THR A 3 -19.61 -4.41 -4.09
N ASN A 4 -19.88 -5.11 -5.21
CA ASN A 4 -20.61 -4.52 -6.32
C ASN A 4 -22.07 -4.19 -5.93
N ALA A 5 -22.72 -5.07 -5.18
CA ALA A 5 -24.08 -4.81 -4.70
C ALA A 5 -24.13 -3.62 -3.72
N LEU A 6 -23.12 -3.48 -2.86
CA LEU A 6 -23.02 -2.35 -1.94
C LEU A 6 -22.75 -1.03 -2.66
N LEU A 7 -21.98 -1.06 -3.74
CA LEU A 7 -21.66 0.13 -4.55
C LEU A 7 -22.88 0.70 -5.32
N GLU A 8 -23.98 -0.05 -5.45
CA GLU A 8 -25.24 0.46 -6.01
C GLU A 8 -25.92 1.49 -5.09
N GLN A 9 -25.58 1.49 -3.80
CA GLN A 9 -26.09 2.48 -2.85
C GLN A 9 -25.47 3.86 -3.10
N ASP A 10 -26.24 4.91 -2.93
CA ASP A 10 -25.73 6.29 -3.06
C ASP A 10 -24.71 6.64 -1.98
N ASN A 11 -24.93 6.17 -0.75
CA ASN A 11 -24.05 6.41 0.38
C ASN A 11 -23.75 5.10 1.07
N VAL A 12 -22.47 4.73 1.12
CA VAL A 12 -22.03 3.48 1.75
C VAL A 12 -20.58 3.58 2.23
N ILE A 13 -20.27 2.89 3.32
CA ILE A 13 -18.89 2.62 3.77
C ILE A 13 -18.67 1.12 3.65
N ILE A 14 -17.64 0.73 2.92
CA ILE A 14 -17.28 -0.67 2.71
C ILE A 14 -15.87 -0.86 3.25
N TYR A 15 -15.69 -1.82 4.13
CA TYR A 15 -14.38 -2.27 4.60
C TYR A 15 -13.90 -3.42 3.74
N GLU A 16 -12.59 -3.46 3.44
CA GLU A 16 -11.99 -4.51 2.61
C GLU A 16 -12.66 -4.63 1.23
N ALA A 17 -12.98 -3.49 0.62
CA ALA A 17 -13.71 -3.43 -0.65
C ALA A 17 -12.89 -4.05 -1.79
N ALA A 18 -13.41 -5.12 -2.38
CA ALA A 18 -12.78 -5.86 -3.47
C ALA A 18 -13.16 -5.26 -4.83
N ILE A 19 -12.18 -4.69 -5.54
CA ILE A 19 -12.36 -4.05 -6.84
C ILE A 19 -11.43 -4.71 -7.86
N GLN A 20 -11.95 -4.98 -9.05
CA GLN A 20 -11.22 -5.59 -10.16
C GLN A 20 -11.36 -4.75 -11.43
N PHE A 21 -10.26 -4.58 -12.13
CA PHE A 21 -10.24 -4.07 -13.51
C PHE A 21 -9.27 -4.93 -14.33
N GLU A 22 -9.80 -5.58 -15.38
CA GLU A 22 -9.07 -6.54 -16.21
C GLU A 22 -8.32 -7.60 -15.36
N HIS A 23 -7.00 -7.62 -15.44
CA HIS A 23 -6.12 -8.53 -14.71
C HIS A 23 -5.65 -7.98 -13.35
N THR A 24 -6.09 -6.78 -12.98
CA THR A 24 -5.72 -6.15 -11.71
C THR A 24 -6.82 -6.32 -10.69
N PHE A 25 -6.42 -6.58 -9.45
CA PHE A 25 -7.31 -6.74 -8.32
C PHE A 25 -6.75 -5.96 -7.12
N ILE A 26 -7.62 -5.24 -6.44
CA ILE A 26 -7.28 -4.50 -5.22
C ILE A 26 -8.30 -4.81 -4.12
N ARG A 27 -7.86 -4.63 -2.89
CA ARG A 27 -8.71 -4.67 -1.71
C ARG A 27 -8.45 -3.40 -0.90
N VAL A 28 -9.40 -2.48 -0.94
CA VAL A 28 -9.32 -1.17 -0.29
C VAL A 28 -9.70 -1.31 1.17
N ASP A 29 -8.84 -0.87 2.09
CA ASP A 29 -9.10 -0.99 3.54
C ASP A 29 -10.43 -0.34 3.93
N VAL A 30 -10.67 0.91 3.50
CA VAL A 30 -11.94 1.60 3.72
C VAL A 30 -12.33 2.40 2.47
N LEU A 31 -13.45 2.05 1.87
CA LEU A 31 -14.08 2.77 0.77
C LEU A 31 -15.30 3.51 1.31
N LYS A 32 -15.34 4.84 1.17
CA LYS A 32 -16.50 5.65 1.51
C LYS A 32 -17.06 6.30 0.25
N LYS A 33 -18.30 5.94 -0.13
CA LYS A 33 -19.01 6.51 -1.27
C LYS A 33 -20.08 7.50 -0.80
N GLU A 34 -20.14 8.65 -1.43
CA GLU A 34 -21.18 9.67 -1.29
C GLU A 34 -21.58 10.15 -2.70
N GLY A 35 -22.67 9.62 -3.23
CA GLY A 35 -23.06 9.84 -4.62
C GLY A 35 -21.97 9.38 -5.59
N LYS A 36 -21.44 10.32 -6.39
CA LYS A 36 -20.35 10.06 -7.35
C LYS A 36 -18.94 10.20 -6.76
N ARG A 37 -18.83 10.66 -5.53
CA ARG A 37 -17.54 10.83 -4.84
C ARG A 37 -17.20 9.58 -4.05
N ILE A 38 -16.01 9.06 -4.25
CA ILE A 38 -15.49 7.91 -3.54
C ILE A 38 -14.15 8.28 -2.87
N GLU A 39 -14.10 8.14 -1.56
CA GLU A 39 -12.86 8.21 -0.79
C GLU A 39 -12.24 6.81 -0.72
N LEU A 40 -11.06 6.67 -1.29
CA LEU A 40 -10.18 5.52 -1.11
C LEU A 40 -9.30 5.81 0.09
N ILE A 41 -9.42 5.04 1.16
CA ILE A 41 -8.68 5.26 2.40
C ILE A 41 -7.84 4.02 2.68
N GLU A 42 -6.53 4.16 2.53
CA GLU A 42 -5.55 3.13 2.88
C GLU A 42 -5.00 3.39 4.28
N VAL A 43 -5.05 2.38 5.13
CA VAL A 43 -4.65 2.45 6.53
C VAL A 43 -3.22 1.92 6.70
N LYS A 44 -2.35 2.71 7.29
CA LYS A 44 -0.97 2.29 7.56
C LYS A 44 -0.58 2.57 9.01
N ALA A 45 -0.02 1.58 9.69
CA ALA A 45 0.51 1.69 11.06
C ALA A 45 1.80 2.54 11.10
N LYS A 46 1.82 3.64 10.35
CA LYS A 46 2.95 4.57 10.27
C LYS A 46 2.57 5.90 10.91
N SER A 47 3.47 6.42 11.73
CA SER A 47 3.22 7.70 12.36
C SER A 47 3.53 8.87 11.41
N PHE A 48 2.74 9.93 11.53
CA PHE A 48 2.72 11.09 10.68
C PHE A 48 2.66 12.37 11.52
N LYS A 49 3.40 13.38 11.15
CA LYS A 49 3.40 14.69 11.82
C LYS A 49 2.89 15.79 10.92
N SER A 50 3.38 15.85 9.69
CA SER A 50 2.97 16.84 8.68
C SER A 50 3.18 16.29 7.26
N LYS A 51 2.54 16.93 6.26
CA LYS A 51 2.72 16.59 4.85
C LYS A 51 4.14 16.78 4.34
N ASP A 52 4.96 17.56 5.00
CA ASP A 52 6.36 17.79 4.63
C ASP A 52 7.17 16.49 4.71
N GLU A 53 6.78 15.55 5.58
CA GLU A 53 7.44 14.24 5.68
C GLU A 53 7.33 13.40 4.40
N PHE A 54 6.36 13.69 3.53
CA PHE A 54 6.21 13.02 2.24
C PHE A 54 7.28 13.38 1.24
N TYR A 55 7.99 14.46 1.47
CA TYR A 55 8.98 15.00 0.55
C TYR A 55 10.40 14.82 1.05
N THR A 56 11.34 14.86 0.12
CA THR A 56 12.78 14.96 0.45
C THR A 56 13.05 16.29 1.16
N ALA A 57 14.18 16.40 1.85
CA ALA A 57 14.55 17.62 2.58
C ALA A 57 14.58 18.88 1.71
N LYS A 58 14.75 18.74 0.38
CA LYS A 58 14.70 19.85 -0.60
C LYS A 58 13.28 20.15 -1.09
N GLY A 59 12.29 19.35 -0.71
CA GLY A 59 10.90 19.51 -1.12
C GLY A 59 10.57 19.09 -2.57
N ASP A 60 11.56 18.67 -3.37
CA ASP A 60 11.40 18.49 -4.81
C ASP A 60 10.75 17.12 -5.17
N PHE A 61 11.06 16.08 -4.40
CA PHE A 61 10.68 14.70 -4.72
C PHE A 61 10.04 13.98 -3.54
N ILE A 62 9.34 12.88 -3.82
CA ILE A 62 8.77 12.02 -2.78
C ILE A 62 9.90 11.34 -1.99
N ALA A 63 9.79 11.36 -0.67
CA ALA A 63 10.75 10.71 0.22
C ALA A 63 10.67 9.18 0.06
N LYS A 64 11.84 8.51 -0.02
CA LYS A 64 11.92 7.04 -0.21
C LYS A 64 11.17 6.26 0.86
N SER A 65 11.11 6.75 2.10
CA SER A 65 10.40 6.10 3.21
C SER A 65 8.87 6.15 3.08
N TRP A 66 8.34 7.03 2.23
CA TRP A 66 6.91 7.20 1.98
C TRP A 66 6.47 6.65 0.63
N TYR A 67 7.42 6.54 -0.31
CA TYR A 67 7.14 6.11 -1.68
C TYR A 67 6.36 4.80 -1.78
N PRO A 68 6.71 3.70 -1.05
CA PRO A 68 5.98 2.45 -1.17
C PRO A 68 4.49 2.58 -0.81
N TYR A 69 4.17 3.34 0.23
CA TYR A 69 2.78 3.57 0.65
C TYR A 69 2.00 4.41 -0.37
N LEU A 70 2.65 5.43 -0.92
CA LEU A 70 2.04 6.30 -1.93
C LEU A 70 1.89 5.59 -3.28
N ALA A 71 2.82 4.72 -3.66
CA ALA A 71 2.73 3.91 -4.87
C ALA A 71 1.61 2.86 -4.77
N ASP A 72 1.41 2.27 -3.59
CA ASP A 72 0.29 1.38 -3.28
C ASP A 72 -1.05 2.10 -3.49
N VAL A 73 -1.23 3.26 -2.88
CA VAL A 73 -2.44 4.07 -3.06
C VAL A 73 -2.61 4.52 -4.52
N ALA A 74 -1.51 4.85 -5.22
CA ALA A 74 -1.56 5.22 -6.63
C ALA A 74 -2.05 4.04 -7.51
N PHE A 75 -1.59 2.83 -7.22
CA PHE A 75 -2.06 1.64 -7.91
C PHE A 75 -3.55 1.39 -7.66
N GLN A 76 -3.98 1.46 -6.41
CA GLN A 76 -5.39 1.31 -6.05
C GLN A 76 -6.27 2.38 -6.72
N THR A 77 -5.82 3.63 -6.74
CA THR A 77 -6.52 4.74 -7.42
C THR A 77 -6.63 4.48 -8.91
N TRP A 78 -5.54 4.05 -9.56
CA TRP A 78 -5.50 3.71 -10.99
C TRP A 78 -6.51 2.61 -11.35
N VAL A 79 -6.64 1.57 -10.51
CA VAL A 79 -7.61 0.50 -10.70
C VAL A 79 -9.04 1.02 -10.52
N MET A 80 -9.29 1.80 -9.47
CA MET A 80 -10.62 2.31 -9.16
C MET A 80 -11.14 3.28 -10.22
N GLU A 81 -10.32 4.20 -10.73
CA GLU A 81 -10.69 5.14 -11.79
C GLU A 81 -11.17 4.42 -13.05
N ARG A 82 -10.58 3.24 -13.34
CA ARG A 82 -10.93 2.41 -14.51
C ARG A 82 -12.11 1.47 -14.26
N ALA A 83 -12.21 0.93 -13.07
CA ALA A 83 -13.29 0.03 -12.68
C ALA A 83 -14.61 0.76 -12.43
N LEU A 84 -14.56 2.03 -12.02
CA LEU A 84 -15.71 2.84 -11.63
C LEU A 84 -15.79 4.16 -12.44
N PRO A 85 -15.92 4.08 -13.78
CA PRO A 85 -15.97 5.26 -14.63
C PRO A 85 -17.14 6.17 -14.24
N GLY A 86 -16.88 7.47 -14.20
CA GLY A 86 -17.89 8.47 -13.80
C GLY A 86 -17.96 8.75 -12.30
N HIS A 87 -17.11 8.13 -11.49
CA HIS A 87 -16.91 8.50 -10.10
C HIS A 87 -15.63 9.32 -9.93
N GLU A 88 -15.64 10.23 -8.97
CA GLU A 88 -14.46 10.97 -8.51
C GLU A 88 -13.77 10.17 -7.40
N ILE A 89 -12.56 9.65 -7.67
CA ILE A 89 -11.78 8.88 -6.70
C ILE A 89 -10.82 9.82 -5.97
N ILE A 90 -10.95 9.90 -4.65
CA ILE A 90 -10.10 10.75 -3.81
C ILE A 90 -9.29 9.87 -2.86
N PRO A 91 -7.97 9.76 -3.09
CA PRO A 91 -7.10 8.93 -2.27
C PRO A 91 -6.69 9.60 -0.96
N TYR A 92 -6.73 8.81 0.10
CA TYR A 92 -6.28 9.18 1.44
C TYR A 92 -5.37 8.11 2.03
N LEU A 93 -4.41 8.54 2.85
CA LEU A 93 -3.73 7.72 3.84
C LEU A 93 -4.33 7.96 5.22
N MET A 94 -4.66 6.91 5.95
CA MET A 94 -5.02 6.95 7.37
C MET A 94 -3.79 6.56 8.19
N LEU A 95 -3.27 7.51 8.97
CA LEU A 95 -1.98 7.41 9.64
C LEU A 95 -2.11 7.74 11.13
N THR A 96 -1.19 7.23 11.97
CA THR A 96 -1.13 7.62 13.38
C THR A 96 -0.60 9.06 13.51
N ASP A 97 -1.39 9.96 14.08
CA ASP A 97 -1.02 11.37 14.25
C ASP A 97 -0.10 11.57 15.47
N LYS A 98 1.17 11.90 15.22
CA LYS A 98 2.16 12.18 16.28
C LYS A 98 1.85 13.42 17.14
N ASN A 99 0.97 14.29 16.67
CA ASN A 99 0.59 15.49 17.40
C ASN A 99 -0.54 15.23 18.40
N LYS A 100 -1.15 14.04 18.35
CA LYS A 100 -2.24 13.64 19.24
C LYS A 100 -1.78 12.66 20.30
N LYS A 101 -2.44 12.72 21.44
CA LYS A 101 -2.29 11.77 22.55
C LYS A 101 -3.61 11.04 22.74
N ALA A 102 -3.56 9.77 23.11
CA ALA A 102 -4.75 9.06 23.55
C ALA A 102 -5.34 9.75 24.79
N THR A 103 -6.65 9.92 24.79
CA THR A 103 -7.40 10.53 25.89
C THR A 103 -7.94 9.51 26.88
N VAL A 104 -7.68 8.22 26.61
CA VAL A 104 -8.04 7.09 27.45
C VAL A 104 -6.82 6.23 27.73
N ASP A 105 -6.75 5.64 28.93
CA ASP A 105 -5.73 4.67 29.29
C ASP A 105 -6.12 3.28 28.75
N GLY A 106 -5.10 2.47 28.46
CA GLY A 106 -5.29 1.07 28.06
C GLY A 106 -5.87 0.84 26.67
N LEU A 107 -5.83 1.82 25.75
CA LEU A 107 -6.34 1.69 24.39
C LEU A 107 -5.81 0.45 23.66
N ASN A 108 -4.54 0.09 23.87
CA ASN A 108 -3.92 -1.11 23.31
C ASN A 108 -4.44 -2.41 23.93
N GLN A 109 -5.07 -2.37 25.09
CA GLN A 109 -5.65 -3.53 25.79
C GLN A 109 -7.04 -3.88 25.26
N LEU A 110 -7.69 -2.96 24.54
CA LEU A 110 -8.98 -3.20 23.90
C LEU A 110 -8.92 -4.25 22.78
N PHE A 111 -7.71 -4.55 22.28
CA PHE A 111 -7.52 -5.46 21.18
C PHE A 111 -6.59 -6.61 21.57
N ARG A 112 -6.97 -7.81 21.17
CA ARG A 112 -6.16 -9.02 21.32
C ARG A 112 -5.71 -9.49 19.95
N ILE A 113 -4.44 -9.88 19.87
CA ILE A 113 -3.84 -10.46 18.69
C ILE A 113 -3.80 -11.97 18.89
N GLN A 114 -4.39 -12.71 17.95
CA GLN A 114 -4.36 -14.18 17.92
C GLN A 114 -3.87 -14.63 16.54
N ARG A 115 -3.44 -15.89 16.46
CA ARG A 115 -3.14 -16.52 15.18
C ARG A 115 -4.19 -17.58 14.90
N ASP A 116 -4.68 -17.60 13.67
CA ASP A 116 -5.58 -18.66 13.21
C ASP A 116 -4.81 -19.97 12.93
N ASP A 117 -5.53 -21.03 12.57
CA ASP A 117 -4.95 -22.35 12.24
C ASP A 117 -4.00 -22.32 11.04
N ARG A 118 -3.98 -21.23 10.27
CA ARG A 118 -3.09 -21.00 9.12
C ARG A 118 -1.95 -20.02 9.45
N ASP A 119 -1.71 -19.78 10.75
CA ASP A 119 -0.68 -18.83 11.26
C ASP A 119 -0.89 -17.36 10.83
N ARG A 120 -2.11 -16.97 10.42
CA ARG A 120 -2.45 -15.60 10.07
C ARG A 120 -2.82 -14.83 11.33
N ILE A 121 -2.37 -13.57 11.40
CA ILE A 121 -2.69 -12.68 12.50
C ILE A 121 -4.13 -12.20 12.37
N GLU A 122 -4.91 -12.41 13.42
CA GLU A 122 -6.26 -11.86 13.57
C GLU A 122 -6.31 -10.95 14.80
N VAL A 123 -7.06 -9.86 14.69
CA VAL A 123 -7.25 -8.89 15.76
C VAL A 123 -8.70 -8.90 16.20
N PHE A 124 -8.91 -9.16 17.48
CA PHE A 124 -10.24 -9.21 18.09
C PHE A 124 -10.38 -8.12 19.16
N PRO A 125 -11.56 -7.51 19.28
CA PRO A 125 -11.85 -6.70 20.45
C PRO A 125 -11.88 -7.59 21.71
N ALA A 126 -11.19 -7.17 22.77
CA ALA A 126 -11.20 -7.88 24.06
C ALA A 126 -12.54 -7.76 24.78
N GLU A 127 -13.30 -6.72 24.44
CA GLU A 127 -14.61 -6.38 24.97
C GLU A 127 -15.36 -5.51 23.95
N GLU A 128 -16.61 -5.15 24.25
CA GLU A 128 -17.38 -4.25 23.39
C GLU A 128 -16.68 -2.90 23.23
N ILE A 129 -16.46 -2.49 21.98
CA ILE A 129 -15.83 -1.22 21.61
C ILE A 129 -16.88 -0.12 21.63
N THR A 130 -16.69 0.85 22.50
CA THR A 130 -17.55 2.04 22.58
C THR A 130 -16.74 3.32 22.37
N PRO A 131 -17.34 4.43 21.93
CA PRO A 131 -16.64 5.72 21.80
C PRO A 131 -15.92 6.15 23.09
N ALA A 132 -16.52 5.90 24.25
CA ALA A 132 -15.93 6.24 25.55
C ALA A 132 -14.65 5.45 25.84
N LYS A 133 -14.55 4.20 25.38
CA LYS A 133 -13.36 3.35 25.57
C LYS A 133 -12.25 3.65 24.57
N VAL A 134 -12.61 4.09 23.38
CA VAL A 134 -11.64 4.44 22.34
C VAL A 134 -11.06 5.83 22.54
N GLY A 135 -11.83 6.74 23.13
CA GLY A 135 -11.47 8.14 23.34
C GLY A 135 -11.42 8.93 22.02
N ASP A 136 -10.71 10.05 22.04
CA ASP A 136 -10.59 10.91 20.87
C ASP A 136 -9.77 10.26 19.76
N PRO A 137 -10.11 10.52 18.47
CA PRO A 137 -9.39 9.97 17.33
C PRO A 137 -7.91 10.38 17.33
N ILE A 138 -7.01 9.40 17.31
CA ILE A 138 -5.55 9.57 17.24
C ILE A 138 -5.01 9.39 15.81
N LEU A 139 -5.90 9.15 14.86
CA LEU A 139 -5.55 8.98 13.45
C LEU A 139 -5.73 10.28 12.68
N ALA A 140 -4.92 10.47 11.65
CA ALA A 140 -5.03 11.53 10.65
C ALA A 140 -5.43 10.93 9.30
N LYS A 141 -6.54 11.39 8.73
CA LYS A 141 -6.92 11.10 7.33
C LYS A 141 -6.31 12.18 6.44
N VAL A 142 -5.28 11.80 5.68
CA VAL A 142 -4.45 12.73 4.89
C VAL A 142 -4.75 12.55 3.41
N ASN A 143 -5.27 13.59 2.76
CA ASN A 143 -5.44 13.61 1.31
C ASN A 143 -4.08 13.57 0.62
N VAL A 144 -3.88 12.61 -0.30
CA VAL A 144 -2.63 12.38 -1.04
C VAL A 144 -2.81 12.48 -2.56
N SER A 145 -3.90 13.08 -3.02
CA SER A 145 -4.24 13.19 -4.45
C SER A 145 -3.09 13.76 -5.29
N ASP A 146 -2.46 14.84 -4.84
CA ASP A 146 -1.35 15.47 -5.58
C ASP A 146 -0.14 14.54 -5.72
N LEU A 147 0.17 13.78 -4.67
CA LEU A 147 1.27 12.81 -4.66
C LEU A 147 0.98 11.61 -5.55
N VAL A 148 -0.25 11.11 -5.50
CA VAL A 148 -0.75 10.04 -6.38
C VAL A 148 -0.66 10.47 -7.84
N GLN A 149 -1.13 11.66 -8.18
CA GLN A 149 -1.04 12.20 -9.54
C GLN A 149 0.41 12.39 -10.00
N ARG A 150 1.33 12.80 -9.12
CA ARG A 150 2.76 12.86 -9.45
C ARG A 150 3.32 11.49 -9.81
N ILE A 151 3.00 10.45 -9.03
CA ILE A 151 3.42 9.06 -9.29
C ILE A 151 2.87 8.59 -10.64
N MET A 152 1.58 8.82 -10.91
CA MET A 152 0.95 8.40 -12.16
C MET A 152 1.58 9.06 -13.39
N ARG A 153 1.99 10.34 -13.28
CA ARG A 153 2.69 11.06 -14.35
C ARG A 153 4.17 10.72 -14.49
N GLY A 154 4.75 10.02 -13.52
CA GLY A 154 6.19 9.74 -13.48
C GLY A 154 7.06 10.93 -13.03
N ASP A 155 6.47 11.90 -12.32
CA ASP A 155 7.14 13.10 -11.77
C ASP A 155 7.61 12.90 -10.33
N ASP A 156 7.67 11.68 -9.88
CA ASP A 156 7.87 11.26 -8.49
C ASP A 156 9.34 11.15 -8.09
N PHE A 157 10.25 10.99 -9.07
CA PHE A 157 11.67 10.79 -8.85
C PHE A 157 12.56 11.85 -9.51
N ASP A 158 13.74 12.04 -8.91
CA ASP A 158 14.83 12.80 -9.54
C ASP A 158 15.36 12.02 -10.78
N GLN A 159 14.90 12.42 -11.95
CA GLN A 159 15.30 11.80 -13.24
C GLN A 159 16.81 11.84 -13.51
N ARG A 160 17.56 12.68 -12.78
CA ARG A 160 19.04 12.74 -12.86
C ARG A 160 19.71 11.55 -12.14
N LYS A 161 18.99 10.88 -11.24
CA LYS A 161 19.44 9.68 -10.51
C LYS A 161 18.86 8.44 -11.17
N LYS A 162 19.18 8.21 -12.43
CA LYS A 162 18.61 7.17 -13.29
C LYS A 162 18.82 5.76 -12.75
N ASP A 163 17.80 5.20 -12.12
CA ASP A 163 17.51 3.78 -12.21
C ASP A 163 16.66 3.59 -13.47
N ARG A 164 17.13 2.84 -14.47
CA ARG A 164 16.48 2.73 -15.79
C ARG A 164 15.04 2.18 -15.73
N GLU A 165 14.70 1.39 -14.73
CA GLU A 165 13.33 0.88 -14.53
C GLU A 165 12.34 1.98 -14.13
N GLN A 166 12.80 3.03 -13.48
CA GLN A 166 11.96 4.14 -13.02
C GLN A 166 11.63 5.15 -14.13
N CYS A 167 12.24 5.02 -15.31
CA CYS A 167 11.94 5.86 -16.47
C CYS A 167 10.67 5.43 -17.22
N LYS A 168 10.06 4.30 -16.86
CA LYS A 168 8.80 3.85 -17.46
C LYS A 168 7.63 4.57 -16.78
N SER A 169 6.59 4.90 -17.56
CA SER A 169 5.36 5.45 -17.00
C SER A 169 4.75 4.47 -15.98
N PHE A 170 3.97 4.99 -15.06
CA PHE A 170 3.29 4.16 -14.06
C PHE A 170 2.44 3.07 -14.71
N GLU A 171 1.68 3.43 -15.75
CA GLU A 171 0.84 2.49 -16.52
C GLU A 171 1.66 1.42 -17.25
N SER A 172 2.80 1.80 -17.84
CA SER A 172 3.70 0.82 -18.49
C SER A 172 4.24 -0.20 -17.48
N ARG A 173 4.55 0.22 -16.26
CA ARG A 173 4.99 -0.68 -15.18
C ARG A 173 3.89 -1.65 -14.77
N ILE A 174 2.66 -1.15 -14.58
CA ILE A 174 1.51 -2.01 -14.26
C ILE A 174 1.28 -3.06 -15.34
N SER A 175 1.29 -2.63 -16.61
CA SER A 175 1.07 -3.53 -17.75
C SER A 175 2.17 -4.59 -17.87
N GLU A 176 3.43 -4.21 -17.68
CA GLU A 176 4.58 -5.12 -17.73
C GLU A 176 4.53 -6.16 -16.61
N TYR A 177 4.28 -5.73 -15.36
CA TYR A 177 4.16 -6.66 -14.23
C TYR A 177 2.92 -7.55 -14.34
N GLY A 178 1.79 -6.99 -14.77
CA GLY A 178 0.57 -7.75 -14.99
C GLY A 178 0.73 -8.81 -16.09
N TYR A 179 1.41 -8.47 -17.18
CA TYR A 179 1.73 -9.41 -18.24
C TYR A 179 2.66 -10.53 -17.73
N ALA A 180 3.77 -10.18 -17.07
CA ALA A 180 4.69 -11.17 -16.52
C ALA A 180 3.98 -12.13 -15.56
N TYR A 181 3.12 -11.60 -14.68
CA TYR A 181 2.31 -12.40 -13.76
C TYR A 181 1.34 -13.32 -14.50
N SER A 182 0.65 -12.84 -15.53
CA SER A 182 -0.31 -13.64 -16.31
C SER A 182 0.34 -14.79 -17.09
N GLN A 183 1.62 -14.66 -17.42
CA GLN A 183 2.42 -15.68 -18.11
C GLN A 183 3.19 -16.58 -17.14
N ASP A 184 3.00 -16.43 -15.82
CA ASP A 184 3.83 -17.08 -14.80
C ASP A 184 5.33 -16.91 -15.07
N ALA A 185 5.69 -15.76 -15.63
CA ALA A 185 7.05 -15.46 -16.03
C ALA A 185 7.82 -14.87 -14.85
N LYS A 186 9.02 -15.42 -14.60
CA LYS A 186 9.92 -14.88 -13.60
C LYS A 186 10.40 -13.48 -14.04
N TYR A 187 10.18 -12.48 -13.20
CA TYR A 187 10.70 -11.14 -13.47
C TYR A 187 12.23 -11.11 -13.24
N PRO A 188 13.00 -10.53 -14.17
CA PRO A 188 14.46 -10.54 -14.07
C PRO A 188 14.95 -9.90 -12.77
N ALA A 189 15.84 -10.60 -12.06
CA ALA A 189 16.46 -10.06 -10.86
C ALA A 189 17.46 -8.95 -11.20
N VAL A 190 17.38 -7.83 -10.49
CA VAL A 190 18.36 -6.74 -10.59
C VAL A 190 19.18 -6.70 -9.31
N ILE A 191 20.43 -7.18 -9.40
CA ILE A 191 21.38 -7.18 -8.27
C ILE A 191 21.85 -5.76 -7.97
N GLY A 192 21.85 -5.38 -6.70
CA GLY A 192 22.29 -4.06 -6.29
C GLY A 192 22.38 -3.88 -4.77
N ALA A 193 22.60 -2.66 -4.33
CA ALA A 193 22.78 -2.34 -2.89
C ALA A 193 21.59 -2.73 -2.00
N LYS A 194 20.38 -2.83 -2.58
CA LYS A 194 19.17 -3.29 -1.85
C LYS A 194 19.28 -4.77 -1.42
N CYS A 195 20.07 -5.60 -2.14
CA CYS A 195 20.23 -7.02 -1.83
C CYS A 195 20.85 -7.28 -0.47
N LYS A 196 21.55 -6.29 0.12
CA LYS A 196 22.08 -6.38 1.50
C LYS A 196 20.97 -6.56 2.56
N LYS A 197 19.74 -6.21 2.24
CA LYS A 197 18.56 -6.35 3.10
C LYS A 197 17.44 -7.10 2.35
N CYS A 198 17.80 -8.14 1.64
CA CYS A 198 16.86 -8.95 0.88
C CYS A 198 15.89 -9.67 1.82
N GLU A 199 14.60 -9.48 1.63
CA GLU A 199 13.53 -10.14 2.41
C GLU A 199 13.47 -11.65 2.15
N TYR A 200 13.96 -12.09 0.99
CA TYR A 200 14.01 -13.49 0.56
C TYR A 200 15.32 -14.18 0.93
N GLN A 201 16.19 -13.54 1.71
CA GLN A 201 17.40 -14.16 2.23
C GLN A 201 17.03 -15.18 3.32
N ASN A 202 17.33 -16.45 3.09
CA ASN A 202 17.14 -17.51 4.07
C ASN A 202 18.45 -17.85 4.73
N THR A 203 18.60 -17.51 6.01
CA THR A 203 19.79 -17.84 6.83
C THR A 203 19.50 -18.83 7.95
N LYS A 204 18.22 -19.20 8.15
CA LYS A 204 17.77 -19.96 9.32
C LYS A 204 17.31 -21.39 8.99
N ARG A 205 16.95 -21.65 7.78
CA ARG A 205 16.32 -22.90 7.32
C ARG A 205 17.11 -23.46 6.13
N PRO A 206 18.13 -24.32 6.39
CA PRO A 206 18.98 -24.87 5.32
C PRO A 206 18.20 -25.79 4.35
N ASP A 207 17.03 -26.24 4.77
CA ASP A 207 16.10 -27.04 3.96
C ASP A 207 15.29 -26.22 2.94
N LEU A 208 15.35 -24.89 3.02
CA LEU A 208 14.66 -23.98 2.10
C LEU A 208 15.65 -23.22 1.22
N LEU A 209 15.23 -22.96 0.01
CA LEU A 209 15.99 -22.12 -0.93
C LEU A 209 16.09 -20.67 -0.41
N SER A 210 17.17 -20.00 -0.78
CA SER A 210 17.38 -18.59 -0.52
C SER A 210 17.22 -17.80 -1.82
N GLY A 211 16.18 -16.97 -1.91
CA GLY A 211 15.95 -16.15 -3.09
C GLY A 211 17.10 -15.18 -3.40
N LEU A 212 17.87 -14.77 -2.38
CA LEU A 212 19.10 -14.00 -2.59
C LEU A 212 20.12 -14.83 -3.40
N GLU A 213 20.38 -16.08 -2.99
CA GLU A 213 21.33 -16.96 -3.67
C GLU A 213 20.87 -17.31 -5.09
N GLU A 214 19.58 -17.55 -5.29
CA GLU A 214 19.02 -17.79 -6.61
C GLU A 214 19.25 -16.59 -7.55
N CYS A 215 18.97 -15.36 -7.08
CA CYS A 215 19.23 -14.14 -7.86
C CYS A 215 20.70 -13.99 -8.24
N TRP A 216 21.61 -14.35 -7.33
CA TRP A 216 23.05 -14.25 -7.58
C TRP A 216 23.52 -15.31 -8.57
N ARG A 217 23.06 -16.56 -8.43
CA ARG A 217 23.38 -17.64 -9.38
C ARG A 217 22.89 -17.31 -10.80
N GLU A 218 21.71 -16.73 -10.94
CA GLU A 218 21.20 -16.28 -12.24
C GLU A 218 22.09 -15.24 -12.92
N GLN A 219 22.68 -14.34 -12.15
CA GLN A 219 23.49 -13.24 -12.69
C GLN A 219 24.95 -13.62 -12.92
N PHE A 220 25.51 -14.49 -12.09
CA PHE A 220 26.94 -14.76 -12.04
C PHE A 220 27.32 -16.23 -12.30
N GLY A 221 26.34 -17.12 -12.45
CA GLY A 221 26.55 -18.55 -12.66
C GLY A 221 26.50 -19.38 -11.37
N GLU A 222 26.52 -20.71 -11.51
CA GLU A 222 26.35 -21.66 -10.42
C GLU A 222 27.52 -21.72 -9.41
N ASP A 223 28.69 -21.24 -9.81
CA ASP A 223 29.93 -21.29 -9.02
C ASP A 223 30.05 -20.11 -8.03
N TYR A 224 28.99 -19.35 -7.87
CA TYR A 224 28.99 -18.17 -6.99
C TYR A 224 28.54 -18.52 -5.56
#